data_69c44a564ee5b53a1b5ac948e241f87e
#
_entry.id   69c44a564ee5b53a1b5ac948e241f87e
#
_cell.length_a   1.000
_cell.length_b   1.000
_cell.length_c   1.000
_cell.angle_alpha   90.00
_cell.angle_beta   90.00
_cell.angle_gamma   90.00
#
_symmetry.space_group_name_H-M   'P 1'
#
loop_
_entity.id
_entity.type
_entity.pdbx_description
1 polymer ?
#
loop_
_entity_poly.entity_id
_entity_poly.type
_entity_poly.pdbx_seq_one_letter_code
_entity_poly.pdbx_strand_id
1 'polypeptide(L)'
;MALCGDLQRVFEIGPVFRAENSNTNRHLCEFTGLDLEMEIKNHYFEVLDLIGELMVFMFKNMQTRYARELGVINEQYPFEEFKCADPVFKLNFREGIKLLNEAGYKQSEFEDLTTETEKALGKIVRERYDTDFYMLYGYPI
;
A
#
# COMPACT_ATOMS: atom_id res chain seq x y z
N MET A 1 19.57 9.65 10.24
CA MET A 1 20.84 10.43 10.23
C MET A 1 20.80 11.52 9.17
N ALA A 2 20.46 11.23 7.91
CA ALA A 2 20.44 12.23 6.82
C ALA A 2 19.53 13.43 7.10
N LEU A 3 18.34 13.23 7.67
CA LEU A 3 17.44 14.33 8.07
C LEU A 3 18.05 15.23 9.14
N CYS A 4 18.88 14.69 10.05
CA CYS A 4 19.60 15.48 11.04
C CYS A 4 20.74 16.32 10.43
N GLY A 5 21.10 16.08 9.17
CA GLY A 5 22.05 16.83 8.37
C GLY A 5 21.39 17.86 7.43
N ASP A 6 20.22 18.38 7.80
CA ASP A 6 19.43 19.38 7.07
C ASP A 6 18.90 18.93 5.69
N LEU A 7 18.85 17.61 5.42
CA LEU A 7 18.20 17.07 4.24
C LEU A 7 16.71 16.79 4.56
N GLN A 8 15.82 17.61 4.06
CA GLN A 8 14.39 17.56 4.39
C GLN A 8 13.69 16.31 3.87
N ARG A 9 14.15 15.73 2.76
CA ARG A 9 13.60 14.53 2.14
C ARG A 9 14.74 13.72 1.54
N VAL A 10 14.77 12.45 1.85
CA VAL A 10 15.77 11.52 1.33
C VAL A 10 15.09 10.22 0.91
N PHE A 11 15.65 9.57 -0.11
CA PHE A 11 15.24 8.23 -0.49
C PHE A 11 16.44 7.39 -0.89
N GLU A 12 16.30 6.09 -0.77
CA GLU A 12 17.29 5.10 -1.20
C GLU A 12 16.58 3.98 -1.97
N ILE A 13 17.19 3.56 -3.06
CA ILE A 13 16.77 2.35 -3.80
C ILE A 13 17.98 1.44 -3.88
N GLY A 14 17.90 0.27 -3.26
CA GLY A 14 19.03 -0.64 -3.20
C GLY A 14 18.69 -2.04 -2.71
N PRO A 15 19.67 -2.95 -2.73
CA PRO A 15 19.51 -4.30 -2.23
C PRO A 15 19.38 -4.32 -0.71
N VAL A 16 18.41 -5.07 -0.22
CA VAL A 16 18.16 -5.30 1.21
C VAL A 16 18.34 -6.78 1.51
N PHE A 17 19.04 -7.08 2.60
CA PHE A 17 19.29 -8.44 3.08
C PHE A 17 18.65 -8.62 4.46
N ARG A 18 17.88 -9.67 4.62
CA ARG A 18 17.26 -10.04 5.91
C ARG A 18 17.50 -11.50 6.23
N ALA A 19 17.82 -11.82 7.47
CA ALA A 19 17.91 -13.18 7.95
C ALA A 19 16.50 -13.70 8.30
N GLU A 20 15.72 -14.01 7.27
CA GLU A 20 14.35 -14.51 7.45
C GLU A 20 14.40 -16.00 7.86
N ASN A 21 13.66 -16.34 8.89
CA ASN A 21 13.51 -17.71 9.39
C ASN A 21 12.20 -18.38 8.95
N SER A 22 11.53 -17.81 7.98
CA SER A 22 10.25 -18.26 7.45
C SER A 22 10.35 -18.51 5.94
N ASN A 23 9.74 -19.59 5.45
CA ASN A 23 9.76 -19.96 4.05
C ASN A 23 8.37 -19.75 3.42
N THR A 24 8.00 -18.50 3.22
CA THR A 24 6.78 -18.12 2.51
C THR A 24 7.11 -17.19 1.35
N ASN A 25 6.17 -16.97 0.44
CA ASN A 25 6.33 -16.06 -0.69
C ASN A 25 6.53 -14.58 -0.31
N ARG A 26 6.30 -14.23 0.96
CA ARG A 26 6.51 -12.87 1.49
C ARG A 26 7.85 -12.68 2.21
N HIS A 27 8.55 -13.77 2.54
CA HIS A 27 9.79 -13.73 3.32
C HIS A 27 10.99 -14.04 2.41
N LEU A 28 11.51 -12.99 1.78
CA LEU A 28 12.70 -13.06 0.93
C LEU A 28 13.92 -12.60 1.72
N CYS A 29 15.02 -13.38 1.61
CA CYS A 29 16.29 -13.02 2.25
C CYS A 29 17.04 -11.89 1.53
N GLU A 30 16.71 -11.66 0.25
CA GLU A 30 17.26 -10.59 -0.59
C GLU A 30 16.17 -10.01 -1.46
N PHE A 31 16.05 -8.69 -1.47
CA PHE A 31 15.10 -7.95 -2.32
C PHE A 31 15.59 -6.53 -2.55
N THR A 32 14.97 -5.81 -3.48
CA THR A 32 15.21 -4.39 -3.68
C THR A 32 14.24 -3.59 -2.83
N GLY A 33 14.77 -2.77 -1.93
CA GLY A 33 13.99 -1.82 -1.11
C GLY A 33 13.90 -0.45 -1.77
N LEU A 34 12.80 0.22 -1.55
CA LEU A 34 12.62 1.64 -1.73
C LEU A 34 12.33 2.24 -0.35
N ASP A 35 13.31 2.89 0.22
CA ASP A 35 13.20 3.55 1.50
C ASP A 35 13.12 5.05 1.30
N LEU A 36 12.26 5.71 2.05
CA LEU A 36 12.14 7.15 2.05
C LEU A 36 11.92 7.69 3.45
N GLU A 37 12.54 8.83 3.72
CA GLU A 37 12.40 9.56 4.97
C GLU A 37 12.12 11.02 4.68
N MET A 38 11.27 11.66 5.48
CA MET A 38 10.99 13.07 5.34
C MET A 38 10.76 13.75 6.69
N GLU A 39 11.09 15.03 6.74
CA GLU A 39 10.73 15.90 7.83
C GLU A 39 9.21 16.13 7.84
N ILE A 40 8.56 15.90 8.98
CA ILE A 40 7.16 16.22 9.21
C ILE A 40 7.09 17.58 9.91
N LYS A 41 6.37 18.53 9.31
CA LYS A 41 6.23 19.89 9.86
C LYS A 41 5.05 20.02 10.82
N ASN A 42 3.93 19.38 10.48
CA ASN A 42 2.68 19.50 11.26
C ASN A 42 2.12 18.15 11.65
N HIS A 43 1.95 17.25 10.68
CA HIS A 43 1.23 15.99 10.89
C HIS A 43 1.75 14.90 9.96
N TYR A 44 1.72 13.64 10.41
CA TYR A 44 2.16 12.49 9.62
C TYR A 44 1.35 12.29 8.31
N PHE A 45 0.23 12.93 8.16
CA PHE A 45 -0.53 12.94 6.89
C PHE A 45 0.27 13.50 5.72
N GLU A 46 1.27 14.35 5.98
CA GLU A 46 2.21 14.81 4.96
C GLU A 46 2.96 13.64 4.30
N VAL A 47 3.30 12.61 5.09
CA VAL A 47 3.93 11.38 4.59
C VAL A 47 2.91 10.54 3.81
N LEU A 48 1.69 10.40 4.32
CA LEU A 48 0.62 9.68 3.63
C LEU A 48 0.30 10.32 2.27
N ASP A 49 0.24 11.65 2.21
CA ASP A 49 -0.01 12.37 0.96
C ASP A 49 1.10 12.11 -0.05
N LEU A 50 2.37 12.25 0.36
CA LEU A 50 3.52 12.00 -0.50
C LEU A 50 3.55 10.55 -1.03
N ILE A 51 3.34 9.57 -0.15
CA ILE A 51 3.30 8.14 -0.56
C ILE A 51 2.12 7.89 -1.49
N GLY A 52 0.96 8.48 -1.20
CA GLY A 52 -0.22 8.37 -2.04
C GLY A 52 0.03 8.90 -3.46
N GLU A 53 0.60 10.11 -3.58
CA GLU A 53 0.98 10.70 -4.86
C GLU A 53 2.02 9.84 -5.61
N LEU A 54 3.02 9.31 -4.90
CA LEU A 54 4.02 8.42 -5.48
C LEU A 54 3.38 7.16 -6.06
N MET A 55 2.47 6.51 -5.33
CA MET A 55 1.81 5.29 -5.78
C MET A 55 0.89 5.55 -6.99
N VAL A 56 0.11 6.64 -6.97
CA VAL A 56 -0.71 7.06 -8.12
C VAL A 56 0.16 7.31 -9.35
N PHE A 57 1.27 8.03 -9.17
CA PHE A 57 2.23 8.27 -10.24
C PHE A 57 2.79 6.96 -10.82
N MET A 58 3.17 6.02 -9.97
CA MET A 58 3.69 4.72 -10.39
C MET A 58 2.64 3.93 -11.17
N PHE A 59 1.42 3.80 -10.67
CA PHE A 59 0.35 3.04 -11.33
C PHE A 59 -0.04 3.64 -12.67
N LYS A 60 -0.23 4.96 -12.76
CA LYS A 60 -0.52 5.64 -14.02
C LYS A 60 0.60 5.48 -15.06
N ASN A 61 1.87 5.58 -14.61
CA ASN A 61 2.99 5.37 -15.50
C ASN A 61 3.13 3.92 -15.96
N MET A 62 2.84 2.94 -15.10
CA MET A 62 2.80 1.54 -15.51
C MET A 62 1.75 1.31 -16.60
N GLN A 63 0.53 1.79 -16.41
CA GLN A 63 -0.55 1.64 -17.40
C GLN A 63 -0.26 2.32 -18.73
N THR A 64 0.45 3.45 -18.74
CA THR A 64 0.74 4.20 -19.96
C THR A 64 2.04 3.79 -20.64
N ARG A 65 3.15 3.73 -19.90
CA ARG A 65 4.48 3.45 -20.44
C ARG A 65 4.71 1.98 -20.77
N TYR A 66 4.08 1.09 -20.01
CA TYR A 66 4.24 -0.37 -20.10
C TYR A 66 2.96 -1.06 -20.56
N ALA A 67 2.09 -0.34 -21.29
CA ALA A 67 0.83 -0.88 -21.80
C ALA A 67 1.02 -2.12 -22.68
N ARG A 68 2.11 -2.16 -23.47
CA ARG A 68 2.45 -3.31 -24.32
C ARG A 68 2.80 -4.54 -23.48
N GLU A 69 3.67 -4.37 -22.50
CA GLU A 69 4.12 -5.44 -21.59
C GLU A 69 2.94 -5.97 -20.76
N LEU A 70 2.11 -5.07 -20.26
CA LEU A 70 0.87 -5.44 -19.57
C LEU A 70 -0.09 -6.22 -20.48
N GLY A 71 -0.19 -5.86 -21.75
CA GLY A 71 -0.99 -6.61 -22.73
C GLY A 71 -0.49 -8.04 -22.91
N VAL A 72 0.81 -8.24 -23.07
CA VAL A 72 1.43 -9.57 -23.19
C VAL A 72 1.19 -10.42 -21.93
N ILE A 73 1.30 -9.80 -20.73
CA ILE A 73 1.02 -10.49 -19.47
C ILE A 73 -0.45 -10.87 -19.39
N ASN A 74 -1.35 -9.97 -19.76
CA ASN A 74 -2.79 -10.20 -19.71
C ASN A 74 -3.27 -11.33 -20.66
N GLU A 75 -2.58 -11.53 -21.80
CA GLU A 75 -2.84 -12.67 -22.68
C GLU A 75 -2.55 -14.03 -22.01
N GLN A 76 -1.51 -14.10 -21.16
CA GLN A 76 -1.12 -15.33 -20.45
C GLN A 76 -1.84 -15.48 -19.12
N TYR A 77 -2.03 -14.38 -18.40
CA TYR A 77 -2.61 -14.29 -17.07
C TYR A 77 -3.66 -13.19 -17.06
N PRO A 78 -4.89 -13.47 -17.51
CA PRO A 78 -5.95 -12.47 -17.57
C PRO A 78 -6.19 -11.79 -16.21
N PHE A 79 -6.19 -10.47 -16.21
CA PHE A 79 -6.50 -9.65 -15.05
C PHE A 79 -7.40 -8.48 -15.44
N GLU A 80 -8.16 -7.98 -14.49
CA GLU A 80 -8.95 -6.76 -14.67
C GLU A 80 -8.06 -5.52 -14.58
N GLU A 81 -8.48 -4.43 -15.21
CA GLU A 81 -7.79 -3.16 -15.09
C GLU A 81 -7.70 -2.69 -13.63
N PHE A 82 -6.49 -2.34 -13.22
CA PHE A 82 -6.22 -1.84 -11.88
C PHE A 82 -6.74 -0.41 -11.72
N LYS A 83 -7.63 -0.20 -10.77
CA LYS A 83 -8.24 1.09 -10.48
C LYS A 83 -7.57 1.75 -9.29
N CYS A 84 -7.11 2.97 -9.47
CA CYS A 84 -6.52 3.79 -8.42
C CYS A 84 -7.16 5.16 -8.42
N ALA A 85 -7.78 5.52 -7.31
CA ALA A 85 -8.36 6.85 -7.13
C ALA A 85 -7.26 7.93 -7.06
N ASP A 86 -7.56 9.12 -7.61
CA ASP A 86 -6.68 10.29 -7.54
C ASP A 86 -7.50 11.51 -7.09
N PRO A 87 -7.27 12.02 -5.88
CA PRO A 87 -6.29 11.58 -4.87
C PRO A 87 -6.58 10.18 -4.30
N VAL A 88 -5.53 9.54 -3.76
CA VAL A 88 -5.64 8.22 -3.13
C VAL A 88 -6.71 8.22 -2.03
N PHE A 89 -7.55 7.19 -2.04
CA PHE A 89 -8.53 6.98 -0.98
C PHE A 89 -7.83 6.59 0.33
N LYS A 90 -8.15 7.30 1.39
CA LYS A 90 -7.62 7.04 2.74
C LYS A 90 -8.75 6.54 3.63
N LEU A 91 -8.54 5.39 4.25
CA LEU A 91 -9.50 4.75 5.14
C LEU A 91 -8.94 4.70 6.56
N ASN A 92 -9.71 5.19 7.53
CA ASN A 92 -9.33 5.01 8.94
C ASN A 92 -9.48 3.54 9.34
N PHE A 93 -8.52 3.00 10.10
CA PHE A 93 -8.52 1.61 10.54
C PHE A 93 -9.84 1.20 11.22
N ARG A 94 -10.35 2.00 12.16
CA ARG A 94 -11.62 1.72 12.85
C ARG A 94 -12.82 1.68 11.90
N GLU A 95 -12.81 2.52 10.86
CA GLU A 95 -13.86 2.49 9.82
C GLU A 95 -13.74 1.21 8.99
N GLY A 96 -12.51 0.80 8.64
CA GLY A 96 -12.25 -0.48 7.99
C GLY A 96 -12.76 -1.66 8.79
N ILE A 97 -12.52 -1.67 10.12
CA ILE A 97 -13.05 -2.71 11.02
C ILE A 97 -14.58 -2.73 11.05
N LYS A 98 -15.24 -1.56 11.03
CA LYS A 98 -16.70 -1.50 10.95
C LYS A 98 -17.22 -2.12 9.65
N LEU A 99 -16.57 -1.83 8.52
CA LEU A 99 -16.93 -2.42 7.22
C LEU A 99 -16.79 -3.95 7.23
N LEU A 100 -15.73 -4.48 7.82
CA LEU A 100 -15.52 -5.92 7.97
C LEU A 100 -16.62 -6.56 8.84
N ASN A 101 -16.93 -5.94 9.98
CA ASN A 101 -17.96 -6.46 10.90
C ASN A 101 -19.36 -6.40 10.29
N GLU A 102 -19.68 -5.35 9.51
CA GLU A 102 -20.93 -5.26 8.71
C GLU A 102 -21.03 -6.39 7.68
N ALA A 103 -19.90 -6.82 7.11
CA ALA A 103 -19.81 -7.93 6.17
C ALA A 103 -19.78 -9.31 6.85
N GLY A 104 -19.88 -9.38 8.19
CA GLY A 104 -19.95 -10.64 8.95
C GLY A 104 -18.63 -11.17 9.47
N TYR A 105 -17.53 -10.47 9.28
CA TYR A 105 -16.23 -10.80 9.90
C TYR A 105 -16.21 -10.34 11.35
N LYS A 106 -15.62 -11.16 12.23
CA LYS A 106 -15.44 -10.81 13.63
C LYS A 106 -14.04 -10.28 13.85
N GLN A 107 -13.81 -9.00 13.58
CA GLN A 107 -12.52 -8.35 13.73
C GLN A 107 -12.55 -7.34 14.88
N SER A 108 -11.57 -7.43 15.77
CA SER A 108 -11.36 -6.46 16.85
C SER A 108 -10.68 -5.20 16.33
N GLU A 109 -11.05 -4.04 16.86
CA GLU A 109 -10.37 -2.77 16.58
C GLU A 109 -9.00 -2.62 17.26
N PHE A 110 -8.64 -3.56 18.14
CA PHE A 110 -7.38 -3.59 18.88
C PHE A 110 -6.40 -4.65 18.37
N GLU A 111 -6.77 -5.37 17.33
CA GLU A 111 -5.96 -6.44 16.74
C GLU A 111 -5.64 -6.10 15.29
N ASP A 112 -4.45 -6.50 14.84
CA ASP A 112 -4.04 -6.35 13.45
C ASP A 112 -4.89 -7.22 12.52
N LEU A 113 -4.95 -6.83 11.25
CA LEU A 113 -5.68 -7.59 10.24
C LEU A 113 -4.95 -8.90 9.92
N THR A 114 -5.71 -9.98 9.85
CA THR A 114 -5.20 -11.21 9.26
C THR A 114 -5.16 -11.11 7.74
N THR A 115 -4.41 -11.98 7.07
CA THR A 115 -4.40 -12.04 5.59
C THR A 115 -5.80 -12.23 5.00
N GLU A 116 -6.69 -12.94 5.70
CA GLU A 116 -8.07 -13.16 5.28
C GLU A 116 -8.89 -11.87 5.36
N THR A 117 -8.86 -11.19 6.51
CA THR A 117 -9.60 -9.95 6.73
C THR A 117 -9.05 -8.78 5.91
N GLU A 118 -7.73 -8.75 5.68
CA GLU A 118 -7.10 -7.81 4.76
C GLU A 118 -7.62 -7.95 3.32
N LYS A 119 -7.69 -9.18 2.79
CA LYS A 119 -8.25 -9.46 1.48
C LYS A 119 -9.76 -9.15 1.40
N ALA A 120 -10.49 -9.45 2.47
CA ALA A 120 -11.92 -9.13 2.55
C ALA A 120 -12.15 -7.63 2.54
N LEU A 121 -11.37 -6.86 3.32
CA LEU A 121 -11.45 -5.41 3.32
C LEU A 121 -11.15 -4.83 1.95
N GLY A 122 -10.13 -5.35 1.26
CA GLY A 122 -9.80 -4.94 -0.12
C GLY A 122 -10.98 -5.11 -1.08
N LYS A 123 -11.69 -6.23 -1.01
CA LYS A 123 -12.90 -6.46 -1.83
C LYS A 123 -14.02 -5.47 -1.49
N ILE A 124 -14.29 -5.24 -0.21
CA ILE A 124 -15.32 -4.29 0.24
C ILE A 124 -14.98 -2.87 -0.23
N VAL A 125 -13.71 -2.47 -0.14
CA VAL A 125 -13.26 -1.15 -0.61
C VAL A 125 -13.44 -1.02 -2.11
N ARG A 126 -13.05 -2.05 -2.88
CA ARG A 126 -13.24 -2.06 -4.34
C ARG A 126 -14.71 -1.92 -4.73
N GLU A 127 -15.60 -2.68 -4.09
CA GLU A 127 -17.03 -2.66 -4.38
C GLU A 127 -17.69 -1.33 -3.99
N ARG A 128 -17.29 -0.73 -2.87
CA ARG A 128 -17.94 0.44 -2.30
C ARG A 128 -17.38 1.77 -2.81
N TYR A 129 -16.07 1.81 -3.12
CA TYR A 129 -15.34 3.03 -3.49
C TYR A 129 -14.67 2.97 -4.86
N ASP A 130 -14.88 1.90 -5.63
CA ASP A 130 -14.35 1.70 -6.99
C ASP A 130 -12.83 1.94 -7.11
N THR A 131 -12.05 1.43 -6.15
CA THR A 131 -10.60 1.53 -6.13
C THR A 131 -9.96 0.24 -5.63
N ASP A 132 -8.86 -0.18 -6.26
CA ASP A 132 -8.04 -1.33 -5.86
C ASP A 132 -6.92 -0.95 -4.90
N PHE A 133 -6.63 0.35 -4.81
CA PHE A 133 -5.58 0.87 -3.93
C PHE A 133 -6.15 1.90 -2.95
N TYR A 134 -5.86 1.72 -1.68
CA TYR A 134 -6.19 2.65 -0.62
C TYR A 134 -5.13 2.62 0.48
N MET A 135 -5.07 3.66 1.27
CA MET A 135 -4.17 3.76 2.42
C MET A 135 -4.96 3.62 3.70
N LEU A 136 -4.59 2.61 4.50
CA LEU A 136 -5.18 2.39 5.82
C LEU A 136 -4.33 3.12 6.87
N TYR A 137 -4.94 3.92 7.72
CA TYR A 137 -4.26 4.72 8.73
C TYR A 137 -4.95 4.67 10.09
N GLY A 138 -4.23 5.07 11.14
CA GLY A 138 -4.77 5.12 12.51
C GLY A 138 -4.90 3.74 13.14
N TYR A 139 -3.90 2.88 12.93
CA TYR A 139 -3.80 1.58 13.57
C TYR A 139 -3.80 1.69 15.10
N PRO A 140 -4.30 0.69 15.83
CA PRO A 140 -4.20 0.66 17.29
C PRO A 140 -2.74 0.60 17.74
N ILE A 141 -2.47 1.10 18.95
CA ILE A 141 -1.15 1.08 19.59
C ILE A 141 -0.97 -0.25 20.31
#